data_df5f63e7a32892b606db71e750e5c9d8
#
_entry.id   df5f63e7a32892b606db71e750e5c9d8
#
_cell.length_a   1.000
_cell.length_b   1.000
_cell.length_c   1.000
_cell.angle_alpha   90.00
_cell.angle_beta   90.00
_cell.angle_gamma   90.00
#
_symmetry.space_group_name_H-M   'P 1'
#
loop_
_entity.id
_entity.type
_entity.pdbx_description
1 polymer ?
#
loop_
_entity_poly.entity_id
_entity_poly.type
_entity_poly.pdbx_seq_one_letter_code
_entity_poly.pdbx_strand_id
1 'polypeptide(L)'
;RINLTYALTQSGTTRSEYTIIHISKDSYYLISAGAWTDYDADYLRKHAESKIHQFGYIEIHDCTNQWGVFALAGPKSRMLLKKLIKDQNIETALSNKRFPWLSHKKIEIGMCPVNAIRVAYTGELGWELHHPIEMQNYLFDQLIKAGPEFDLKLVGARAQNWLRQEKSYRAFGSELGRDATPIEAGLDRFIDMEKEFLGKDFLTKRFVKSKCVTLLIDGPEDLDPWGREAIYVNEHKIG
;
A
#
# COMPACT_ATOMS: atom_id res chain seq x y z
N ARG A 1 10.56 9.55 -5.14
CA ARG A 1 9.84 8.44 -5.78
C ARG A 1 9.46 7.42 -4.72
N ILE A 2 8.34 6.75 -4.91
CA ILE A 2 7.85 5.70 -4.03
C ILE A 2 8.09 4.36 -4.70
N ASN A 3 8.48 3.37 -3.92
CA ASN A 3 8.57 1.99 -4.35
C ASN A 3 7.65 1.13 -3.48
N LEU A 4 6.82 0.30 -4.14
CA LEU A 4 6.13 -0.81 -3.50
C LEU A 4 7.04 -2.03 -3.62
N THR A 5 7.27 -2.74 -2.54
CA THR A 5 8.18 -3.89 -2.53
C THR A 5 7.76 -4.92 -1.49
N TYR A 6 8.26 -6.13 -1.67
CA TYR A 6 8.00 -7.25 -0.76
C TYR A 6 9.30 -7.72 -0.14
N ALA A 7 9.28 -7.97 1.16
CA ALA A 7 10.31 -8.78 1.79
C ALA A 7 9.95 -10.25 1.60
N LEU A 8 10.93 -11.06 1.22
CA LEU A 8 10.73 -12.50 1.05
C LEU A 8 11.41 -13.29 2.18
N THR A 9 10.95 -14.52 2.36
CA THR A 9 11.63 -15.53 3.17
C THR A 9 12.73 -16.20 2.32
N GLN A 10 13.57 -17.02 2.96
CA GLN A 10 14.54 -17.85 2.23
C GLN A 10 13.88 -18.81 1.24
N SER A 11 12.64 -19.24 1.52
CA SER A 11 11.83 -20.07 0.62
C SER A 11 11.08 -19.29 -0.46
N GLY A 12 11.38 -18.01 -0.65
CA GLY A 12 10.79 -17.17 -1.70
C GLY A 12 9.32 -16.78 -1.48
N THR A 13 8.74 -17.13 -0.33
CA THR A 13 7.37 -16.72 0.01
C THR A 13 7.35 -15.29 0.56
N THR A 14 6.19 -14.64 0.48
CA THR A 14 6.07 -13.24 0.91
C THR A 14 6.05 -13.13 2.43
N ARG A 15 7.02 -12.41 2.99
CA ARG A 15 7.11 -12.15 4.42
C ARG A 15 6.36 -10.89 4.84
N SER A 16 6.53 -9.82 4.09
CA SER A 16 5.94 -8.50 4.37
C SER A 16 5.84 -7.67 3.10
N GLU A 17 4.95 -6.71 3.11
CA GLU A 17 4.79 -5.70 2.07
C GLU A 17 5.18 -4.33 2.60
N TYR A 18 5.94 -3.57 1.82
CA TYR A 18 6.39 -2.23 2.18
C TYR A 18 6.12 -1.22 1.08
N THR A 19 5.68 -0.04 1.49
CA THR A 19 5.79 1.17 0.69
C THR A 19 7.01 1.95 1.18
N ILE A 20 7.98 2.18 0.32
CA ILE A 20 9.24 2.84 0.67
C ILE A 20 9.32 4.19 -0.02
N ILE A 21 9.54 5.23 0.76
CA ILE A 21 9.74 6.60 0.29
C ILE A 21 11.17 7.03 0.59
N HIS A 22 11.92 7.37 -0.45
CA HIS A 22 13.23 7.97 -0.32
C HIS A 22 13.08 9.45 0.03
N ILE A 23 13.45 9.83 1.25
CA ILE A 23 13.31 11.19 1.77
C ILE A 23 14.54 12.03 1.45
N SER A 24 15.74 11.48 1.72
CA SER A 24 17.03 12.11 1.43
C SER A 24 18.07 11.03 1.15
N LYS A 25 19.31 11.41 0.87
CA LYS A 25 20.40 10.48 0.52
C LYS A 25 20.46 9.26 1.43
N ASP A 26 20.30 9.45 2.74
CA ASP A 26 20.49 8.43 3.76
C ASP A 26 19.23 8.24 4.65
N SER A 27 18.05 8.71 4.19
CA SER A 27 16.81 8.65 4.97
C SER A 27 15.66 8.12 4.15
N TYR A 28 14.95 7.15 4.73
CA TYR A 28 13.81 6.49 4.12
C TYR A 28 12.63 6.48 5.09
N TYR A 29 11.44 6.60 4.55
CA TYR A 29 10.20 6.38 5.28
C TYR A 29 9.54 5.12 4.76
N LEU A 30 9.38 4.13 5.65
CA LEU A 30 8.80 2.83 5.35
C LEU A 30 7.40 2.77 5.94
N ILE A 31 6.48 2.22 5.17
CA ILE A 31 5.09 2.00 5.57
C ILE A 31 4.79 0.53 5.37
N SER A 32 4.23 -0.11 6.39
CA SER A 32 3.73 -1.48 6.33
C SER A 32 2.37 -1.60 7.01
N ALA A 33 1.78 -2.79 6.99
CA ALA A 33 0.49 -3.02 7.64
C ALA A 33 0.60 -2.90 9.17
N GLY A 34 -0.20 -2.03 9.78
CA GLY A 34 -0.15 -1.74 11.22
C GLY A 34 -0.32 -2.96 12.12
N ALA A 35 -1.06 -3.99 11.68
CA ALA A 35 -1.20 -5.25 12.40
C ALA A 35 0.11 -6.05 12.53
N TRP A 36 1.15 -5.72 11.75
CA TRP A 36 2.43 -6.42 11.71
C TRP A 36 3.61 -5.56 12.19
N THR A 37 3.33 -4.44 12.86
CA THR A 37 4.35 -3.44 13.25
C THR A 37 5.54 -4.07 13.97
N ASP A 38 5.31 -4.81 15.07
CA ASP A 38 6.40 -5.42 15.86
C ASP A 38 7.17 -6.47 15.07
N TYR A 39 6.45 -7.25 14.27
CA TYR A 39 7.01 -8.29 13.41
C TYR A 39 7.94 -7.70 12.34
N ASP A 40 7.54 -6.59 11.73
CA ASP A 40 8.33 -5.90 10.72
C ASP A 40 9.49 -5.11 11.32
N ALA A 41 9.27 -4.46 12.45
CA ALA A 41 10.33 -3.75 13.17
C ALA A 41 11.46 -4.68 13.63
N ASP A 42 11.12 -5.84 14.19
CA ASP A 42 12.10 -6.88 14.61
C ASP A 42 12.92 -7.37 13.40
N TYR A 43 12.24 -7.63 12.27
CA TYR A 43 12.92 -8.06 11.05
C TYR A 43 13.91 -7.02 10.53
N LEU A 44 13.48 -5.77 10.45
CA LEU A 44 14.32 -4.69 9.93
C LEU A 44 15.53 -4.46 10.84
N ARG A 45 15.35 -4.45 12.18
CA ARG A 45 16.45 -4.29 13.14
C ARG A 45 17.47 -5.42 13.04
N LYS A 46 17.03 -6.68 13.03
CA LYS A 46 17.92 -7.85 12.88
C LYS A 46 18.70 -7.81 11.58
N HIS A 47 18.07 -7.38 10.47
CA HIS A 47 18.76 -7.23 9.19
C HIS A 47 19.76 -6.08 9.22
N ALA A 48 19.43 -4.94 9.80
CA ALA A 48 20.35 -3.82 9.96
C ALA A 48 21.58 -4.23 10.77
N GLU A 49 21.38 -4.88 11.90
CA GLU A 49 22.46 -5.42 12.75
C GLU A 49 23.35 -6.41 12.00
N SER A 50 22.76 -7.35 11.26
CA SER A 50 23.48 -8.36 10.50
C SER A 50 24.34 -7.80 9.38
N LYS A 51 24.07 -6.58 8.93
CA LYS A 51 24.72 -5.89 7.82
C LYS A 51 25.61 -4.71 8.24
N ILE A 52 25.81 -4.53 9.55
CA ILE A 52 26.57 -3.38 10.10
C ILE A 52 27.97 -3.27 9.51
N HIS A 53 28.67 -4.39 9.28
CA HIS A 53 30.01 -4.38 8.68
C HIS A 53 30.00 -4.00 7.21
N GLN A 54 28.87 -4.15 6.51
CA GLN A 54 28.74 -3.86 5.09
C GLN A 54 28.29 -2.43 4.83
N PHE A 55 27.35 -1.93 5.64
CA PHE A 55 26.65 -0.66 5.39
C PHE A 55 26.84 0.39 6.50
N GLY A 56 27.56 0.05 7.57
CA GLY A 56 27.66 0.89 8.75
C GLY A 56 26.40 0.82 9.63
N TYR A 57 26.31 1.74 10.57
CA TYR A 57 25.17 1.81 11.48
C TYR A 57 23.92 2.31 10.76
N ILE A 58 22.83 1.57 10.92
CA ILE A 58 21.50 1.93 10.39
C ILE A 58 20.57 2.14 11.58
N GLU A 59 20.06 3.34 11.73
CA GLU A 59 19.11 3.70 12.77
C GLU A 59 17.69 3.45 12.28
N ILE A 60 16.86 2.81 13.11
CA ILE A 60 15.46 2.49 12.80
C ILE A 60 14.58 3.05 13.89
N HIS A 61 13.75 4.03 13.53
CA HIS A 61 12.77 4.64 14.41
C HIS A 61 11.37 4.13 14.07
N ASP A 62 10.68 3.60 15.06
CA ASP A 62 9.26 3.32 14.94
C ASP A 62 8.47 4.60 15.20
N CYS A 63 7.79 5.07 14.15
CA CYS A 63 6.97 6.28 14.17
C CYS A 63 5.47 5.96 14.09
N THR A 64 5.06 4.72 14.24
CA THR A 64 3.68 4.26 14.00
C THR A 64 2.65 5.07 14.79
N ASN A 65 2.92 5.36 16.06
CA ASN A 65 2.01 6.10 16.93
C ASN A 65 2.14 7.63 16.81
N GLN A 66 3.05 8.12 15.98
CA GLN A 66 3.27 9.56 15.77
C GLN A 66 2.53 10.08 14.54
N TRP A 67 2.13 9.19 13.65
CA TRP A 67 1.51 9.54 12.36
C TRP A 67 0.13 8.93 12.21
N GLY A 68 -0.84 9.78 11.84
CA GLY A 68 -2.13 9.35 11.33
C GLY A 68 -2.10 9.26 9.80
N VAL A 69 -3.00 8.45 9.22
CA VAL A 69 -3.13 8.32 7.78
C VAL A 69 -4.60 8.36 7.38
N PHE A 70 -4.96 9.32 6.52
CA PHE A 70 -6.24 9.30 5.83
C PHE A 70 -6.05 8.91 4.38
N ALA A 71 -6.81 7.94 3.90
CA ALA A 71 -6.91 7.61 2.49
C ALA A 71 -8.05 8.44 1.86
N LEU A 72 -7.70 9.29 0.92
CA LEU A 72 -8.65 10.06 0.11
C LEU A 72 -8.61 9.54 -1.32
N ALA A 73 -9.67 8.90 -1.78
CA ALA A 73 -9.73 8.28 -3.10
C ALA A 73 -11.02 8.62 -3.84
N GLY A 74 -11.00 8.49 -5.15
CA GLY A 74 -12.13 8.73 -6.04
C GLY A 74 -11.86 9.83 -7.06
N PRO A 75 -12.71 9.93 -8.09
CA PRO A 75 -12.49 10.83 -9.23
C PRO A 75 -12.45 12.31 -8.86
N LYS A 76 -13.16 12.72 -7.80
CA LYS A 76 -13.21 14.11 -7.31
C LYS A 76 -12.14 14.43 -6.25
N SER A 77 -11.33 13.46 -5.80
CA SER A 77 -10.33 13.64 -4.74
C SER A 77 -9.33 14.75 -5.01
N ARG A 78 -8.91 14.91 -6.27
CA ARG A 78 -8.02 16.00 -6.69
C ARG A 78 -8.66 17.37 -6.51
N MET A 79 -9.94 17.51 -6.84
CA MET A 79 -10.66 18.78 -6.73
C MET A 79 -10.82 19.17 -5.25
N LEU A 80 -11.15 18.20 -4.39
CA LEU A 80 -11.21 18.41 -2.95
C LEU A 80 -9.86 18.87 -2.40
N LEU A 81 -8.77 18.19 -2.74
CA LEU A 81 -7.43 18.59 -2.28
C LEU A 81 -7.05 19.98 -2.78
N LYS A 82 -7.34 20.32 -4.04
CA LYS A 82 -7.09 21.67 -4.57
C LYS A 82 -7.79 22.77 -3.75
N LYS A 83 -9.00 22.51 -3.27
CA LYS A 83 -9.74 23.45 -2.43
C LYS A 83 -9.10 23.68 -1.06
N LEU A 84 -8.42 22.65 -0.52
CA LEU A 84 -7.88 22.67 0.84
C LEU A 84 -6.43 23.13 0.92
N ILE A 85 -5.67 22.98 -0.14
CA ILE A 85 -4.24 23.32 -0.18
C ILE A 85 -4.07 24.78 -0.56
N LYS A 86 -3.22 25.48 0.19
CA LYS A 86 -2.77 26.83 -0.14
C LYS A 86 -1.48 26.78 -0.95
N ASP A 87 -1.59 26.72 -2.26
CA ASP A 87 -0.44 26.77 -3.18
C ASP A 87 -0.69 27.86 -4.22
N GLN A 88 0.29 28.73 -4.48
CA GLN A 88 0.18 29.79 -5.50
C GLN A 88 -0.05 29.21 -6.89
N ASN A 89 0.38 27.99 -7.16
CA ASN A 89 0.22 27.28 -8.41
C ASN A 89 -0.78 26.12 -8.30
N ILE A 90 -1.84 26.26 -7.49
CA ILE A 90 -2.77 25.18 -7.14
C ILE A 90 -3.32 24.43 -8.35
N GLU A 91 -3.59 25.12 -9.46
CA GLU A 91 -4.13 24.51 -10.68
C GLU A 91 -3.22 23.42 -11.27
N THR A 92 -1.92 23.58 -11.11
CA THR A 92 -0.94 22.64 -11.64
C THR A 92 -0.27 21.78 -10.56
N ALA A 93 -0.31 22.20 -9.29
CA ALA A 93 0.41 21.56 -8.17
C ALA A 93 0.09 20.08 -8.02
N LEU A 94 -1.18 19.71 -8.22
CA LEU A 94 -1.69 18.34 -8.14
C LEU A 94 -1.87 17.67 -9.52
N SER A 95 -1.37 18.26 -10.59
CA SER A 95 -1.44 17.66 -11.93
C SER A 95 -0.64 16.37 -12.01
N ASN A 96 -0.96 15.50 -12.98
CA ASN A 96 -0.21 14.26 -13.20
C ASN A 96 1.27 14.51 -13.51
N LYS A 97 1.60 15.62 -14.13
CA LYS A 97 2.98 16.02 -14.45
C LYS A 97 3.76 16.43 -13.21
N ARG A 98 3.15 17.23 -12.34
CA ARG A 98 3.83 17.77 -11.13
C ARG A 98 3.73 16.88 -9.93
N PHE A 99 2.70 16.04 -9.85
CA PHE A 99 2.50 15.04 -8.80
C PHE A 99 2.14 13.70 -9.45
N PRO A 100 3.10 13.01 -10.09
CA PRO A 100 2.85 11.75 -10.76
C PRO A 100 2.49 10.63 -9.79
N TRP A 101 1.90 9.57 -10.30
CA TRP A 101 1.67 8.35 -9.54
C TRP A 101 2.97 7.79 -8.95
N LEU A 102 2.92 7.18 -7.78
CA LEU A 102 4.08 6.74 -6.98
C LEU A 102 5.07 7.88 -6.69
N SER A 103 4.55 9.04 -6.34
CA SER A 103 5.35 10.13 -5.82
C SER A 103 4.76 10.67 -4.52
N HIS A 104 5.57 11.40 -3.76
CA HIS A 104 5.14 12.06 -2.54
C HIS A 104 5.46 13.54 -2.59
N LYS A 105 4.69 14.33 -1.85
CA LYS A 105 4.93 15.75 -1.61
C LYS A 105 4.55 16.12 -0.20
N LYS A 106 5.29 17.07 0.36
CA LYS A 106 4.84 17.80 1.54
C LYS A 106 3.88 18.89 1.09
N ILE A 107 2.70 18.92 1.68
CA ILE A 107 1.65 19.91 1.45
C ILE A 107 1.12 20.41 2.78
N GLU A 108 0.39 21.51 2.76
CA GLU A 108 -0.30 22.01 3.94
C GLU A 108 -1.81 22.06 3.68
N ILE A 109 -2.58 21.46 4.57
CA ILE A 109 -4.04 21.54 4.59
C ILE A 109 -4.46 22.36 5.81
N GLY A 110 -4.79 23.62 5.56
CA GLY A 110 -4.96 24.58 6.65
C GLY A 110 -3.66 24.78 7.43
N MET A 111 -3.66 24.37 8.71
CA MET A 111 -2.47 24.40 9.59
C MET A 111 -1.79 23.02 9.69
N CYS A 112 -2.35 21.98 9.08
CA CYS A 112 -1.83 20.64 9.18
C CYS A 112 -0.76 20.37 8.11
N PRO A 113 0.50 20.09 8.49
CA PRO A 113 1.51 19.60 7.58
C PRO A 113 1.19 18.14 7.19
N VAL A 114 1.19 17.85 5.91
CA VAL A 114 0.83 16.54 5.38
C VAL A 114 1.91 16.04 4.42
N ASN A 115 2.38 14.83 4.63
CA ASN A 115 3.11 14.07 3.62
C ASN A 115 2.08 13.36 2.73
N ALA A 116 1.74 13.96 1.60
CA ALA A 116 0.80 13.37 0.66
C ALA A 116 1.51 12.37 -0.25
N ILE A 117 1.01 11.15 -0.30
CA ILE A 117 1.52 10.04 -1.08
C ILE A 117 0.51 9.70 -2.15
N ARG A 118 0.89 9.80 -3.43
CA ARG A 118 -0.04 9.52 -4.51
C ARG A 118 -0.14 8.04 -4.81
N VAL A 119 -0.90 7.36 -3.97
CA VAL A 119 -1.32 5.96 -4.09
C VAL A 119 -2.78 5.84 -3.66
N ALA A 120 -3.46 4.81 -4.11
CA ALA A 120 -4.78 4.43 -3.60
C ALA A 120 -4.97 2.93 -3.76
N TYR A 121 -5.25 2.27 -2.67
CA TYR A 121 -5.47 0.81 -2.66
C TYR A 121 -6.81 0.41 -3.29
N THR A 122 -7.70 1.36 -3.50
CA THR A 122 -8.96 1.16 -4.24
C THR A 122 -8.78 1.15 -5.76
N GLY A 123 -7.56 1.45 -6.27
CA GLY A 123 -7.29 1.58 -7.69
C GLY A 123 -7.89 2.82 -8.35
N GLU A 124 -8.45 3.74 -7.57
CA GLU A 124 -8.95 5.03 -8.00
C GLU A 124 -7.86 6.12 -7.91
N LEU A 125 -8.15 7.29 -8.46
CA LEU A 125 -7.34 8.48 -8.20
C LEU A 125 -7.37 8.76 -6.70
N GLY A 126 -6.19 8.87 -6.06
CA GLY A 126 -6.18 9.09 -4.61
C GLY A 126 -4.82 9.39 -4.03
N TRP A 127 -4.86 9.72 -2.77
CA TRP A 127 -3.71 10.01 -1.93
C TRP A 127 -3.87 9.42 -0.54
N GLU A 128 -2.78 8.97 0.03
CA GLU A 128 -2.64 8.79 1.46
C GLU A 128 -2.08 10.09 2.05
N LEU A 129 -2.76 10.60 3.06
CA LEU A 129 -2.45 11.86 3.74
C LEU A 129 -1.84 11.52 5.10
N HIS A 130 -0.52 11.38 5.15
CA HIS A 130 0.21 11.12 6.38
C HIS A 130 0.43 12.44 7.13
N HIS A 131 0.00 12.51 8.37
CA HIS A 131 0.00 13.72 9.18
C HIS A 131 0.37 13.42 10.63
N PRO A 132 0.90 14.42 11.39
CA PRO A 132 1.11 14.25 12.82
C PRO A 132 -0.19 13.84 13.52
N ILE A 133 -0.11 12.84 14.40
CA ILE A 133 -1.31 12.25 15.02
C ILE A 133 -2.14 13.27 15.80
N GLU A 134 -1.50 14.27 16.42
CA GLU A 134 -2.16 15.36 17.14
C GLU A 134 -3.01 16.26 16.23
N MET A 135 -2.75 16.26 14.92
CA MET A 135 -3.53 17.01 13.94
C MET A 135 -4.66 16.21 13.29
N GLN A 136 -4.88 14.97 13.71
CA GLN A 136 -5.83 14.07 13.06
C GLN A 136 -7.25 14.64 13.04
N ASN A 137 -7.75 15.09 14.18
CA ASN A 137 -9.12 15.64 14.25
C ASN A 137 -9.24 16.91 13.41
N TYR A 138 -8.24 17.79 13.49
CA TYR A 138 -8.23 19.01 12.69
C TYR A 138 -8.28 18.70 11.19
N LEU A 139 -7.43 17.80 10.72
CA LEU A 139 -7.40 17.43 9.31
C LEU A 139 -8.70 16.75 8.87
N PHE A 140 -9.26 15.87 9.69
CA PHE A 140 -10.56 15.25 9.44
C PHE A 140 -11.65 16.29 9.26
N ASP A 141 -11.75 17.27 10.18
CA ASP A 141 -12.74 18.34 10.11
C ASP A 141 -12.60 19.19 8.84
N GLN A 142 -11.35 19.48 8.40
CA GLN A 142 -11.13 20.19 7.14
C GLN A 142 -11.67 19.40 5.93
N LEU A 143 -11.40 18.09 5.89
CA LEU A 143 -11.87 17.20 4.83
C LEU A 143 -13.42 17.11 4.83
N ILE A 144 -14.03 16.88 5.98
CA ILE A 144 -15.48 16.75 6.12
C ILE A 144 -16.20 18.07 5.80
N LYS A 145 -15.65 19.20 6.23
CA LYS A 145 -16.23 20.53 5.94
C LYS A 145 -16.24 20.85 4.44
N ALA A 146 -15.18 20.50 3.73
CA ALA A 146 -15.09 20.74 2.29
C ALA A 146 -15.79 19.63 1.46
N GLY A 147 -15.99 18.47 2.07
CA GLY A 147 -16.43 17.24 1.41
C GLY A 147 -17.76 17.29 0.66
N PRO A 148 -18.83 17.92 1.20
CA PRO A 148 -20.15 17.90 0.58
C PRO A 148 -20.21 18.42 -0.85
N GLU A 149 -19.38 19.41 -1.19
CA GLU A 149 -19.26 19.94 -2.56
C GLU A 149 -18.77 18.90 -3.57
N PHE A 150 -18.07 17.87 -3.09
CA PHE A 150 -17.46 16.83 -3.91
C PHE A 150 -18.08 15.44 -3.70
N ASP A 151 -19.21 15.36 -3.00
CA ASP A 151 -19.87 14.09 -2.62
C ASP A 151 -18.95 13.17 -1.79
N LEU A 152 -18.12 13.72 -0.93
CA LEU A 152 -17.26 12.93 -0.06
C LEU A 152 -18.11 12.01 0.83
N LYS A 153 -17.74 10.74 0.86
CA LYS A 153 -18.36 9.72 1.73
C LYS A 153 -17.28 9.04 2.57
N LEU A 154 -17.65 8.69 3.79
CA LEU A 154 -16.83 7.79 4.61
C LEU A 154 -16.99 6.36 4.08
N VAL A 155 -15.87 5.66 3.95
CA VAL A 155 -15.81 4.30 3.39
C VAL A 155 -15.32 3.34 4.45
N GLY A 156 -16.04 2.25 4.65
CA GLY A 156 -15.65 1.17 5.57
C GLY A 156 -14.61 0.23 4.96
N ALA A 157 -13.88 -0.48 5.82
CA ALA A 157 -12.84 -1.42 5.41
C ALA A 157 -13.35 -2.52 4.48
N ARG A 158 -14.61 -2.98 4.63
CA ARG A 158 -15.21 -3.98 3.76
C ARG A 158 -15.37 -3.45 2.33
N ALA A 159 -15.88 -2.24 2.15
CA ALA A 159 -16.01 -1.61 0.84
C ALA A 159 -14.63 -1.40 0.19
N GLN A 160 -13.62 -0.98 0.97
CA GLN A 160 -12.24 -0.88 0.47
C GLN A 160 -11.72 -2.24 -0.01
N ASN A 161 -12.01 -3.33 0.71
CA ASN A 161 -11.61 -4.68 0.30
C ASN A 161 -12.27 -5.11 -1.02
N TRP A 162 -13.52 -4.77 -1.26
CA TRP A 162 -14.18 -5.01 -2.55
C TRP A 162 -13.55 -4.20 -3.68
N LEU A 163 -13.36 -2.90 -3.47
CA LEU A 163 -12.78 -1.99 -4.48
C LEU A 163 -11.36 -2.45 -4.92
N ARG A 164 -10.51 -2.89 -3.98
CA ARG A 164 -9.18 -3.42 -4.34
C ARG A 164 -9.27 -4.73 -5.13
N GLN A 165 -10.26 -5.60 -4.83
CA GLN A 165 -10.46 -6.86 -5.54
C GLN A 165 -10.92 -6.63 -6.98
N GLU A 166 -11.79 -5.66 -7.24
CA GLU A 166 -12.17 -5.26 -8.60
C GLU A 166 -10.96 -4.88 -9.46
N LYS A 167 -9.89 -4.37 -8.86
CA LYS A 167 -8.62 -4.05 -9.52
C LYS A 167 -7.61 -5.19 -9.48
N SER A 168 -7.98 -6.33 -8.92
CA SER A 168 -7.08 -7.48 -8.70
C SER A 168 -5.87 -7.13 -7.84
N TYR A 169 -5.98 -6.15 -6.94
CA TYR A 169 -4.91 -5.81 -6.00
C TYR A 169 -4.84 -6.86 -4.88
N ARG A 170 -3.65 -7.36 -4.66
CA ARG A 170 -3.39 -8.37 -3.63
C ARG A 170 -3.28 -7.71 -2.25
N ALA A 171 -3.73 -8.42 -1.22
CA ALA A 171 -3.59 -8.00 0.16
C ALA A 171 -2.61 -8.91 0.90
N PHE A 172 -1.70 -8.31 1.66
CA PHE A 172 -0.85 -9.06 2.58
C PHE A 172 -1.70 -9.62 3.74
N GLY A 173 -1.53 -10.92 4.00
CA GLY A 173 -2.36 -11.67 4.93
C GLY A 173 -3.60 -12.34 4.29
N SER A 174 -3.83 -12.10 3.00
CA SER A 174 -4.88 -12.74 2.20
C SER A 174 -4.27 -13.48 1.01
N GLU A 175 -4.15 -12.85 -0.16
CA GLU A 175 -3.53 -13.47 -1.36
C GLU A 175 -1.99 -13.47 -1.30
N LEU A 176 -1.41 -12.65 -0.45
CA LEU A 176 0.03 -12.59 -0.19
C LEU A 176 0.32 -13.03 1.24
N GLY A 177 1.23 -13.98 1.38
CA GLY A 177 1.58 -14.51 2.69
C GLY A 177 2.74 -15.50 2.62
N ARG A 178 2.96 -16.21 3.73
CA ARG A 178 4.06 -17.16 3.86
C ARG A 178 3.85 -18.47 3.10
N ASP A 179 2.69 -18.71 2.60
CA ASP A 179 2.26 -19.87 1.84
C ASP A 179 2.33 -19.67 0.32
N ALA A 180 2.42 -18.42 -0.12
CA ALA A 180 2.51 -18.05 -1.53
C ALA A 180 3.75 -17.23 -1.86
N THR A 181 4.33 -17.49 -3.01
CA THR A 181 5.36 -16.63 -3.60
C THR A 181 4.71 -15.49 -4.37
N PRO A 182 5.44 -14.39 -4.62
CA PRO A 182 4.95 -13.33 -5.49
C PRO A 182 4.58 -13.83 -6.91
N ILE A 183 5.27 -14.86 -7.41
CA ILE A 183 4.95 -15.47 -8.71
C ILE A 183 3.58 -16.17 -8.67
N GLU A 184 3.33 -16.97 -7.65
CA GLU A 184 2.02 -17.61 -7.44
C GLU A 184 0.90 -16.60 -7.23
N ALA A 185 1.20 -15.47 -6.63
CA ALA A 185 0.27 -14.36 -6.47
C ALA A 185 0.04 -13.53 -7.77
N GLY A 186 0.73 -13.86 -8.88
CA GLY A 186 0.61 -13.16 -10.17
C GLY A 186 1.30 -11.80 -10.18
N LEU A 187 2.36 -11.64 -9.39
CA LEU A 187 3.18 -10.42 -9.28
C LEU A 187 4.56 -10.57 -9.93
N ASP A 188 4.75 -11.60 -10.76
CA ASP A 188 6.01 -11.91 -11.46
C ASP A 188 6.59 -10.71 -12.20
N ARG A 189 5.75 -9.91 -12.85
CA ARG A 189 6.15 -8.69 -13.60
C ARG A 189 6.78 -7.59 -12.73
N PHE A 190 6.64 -7.67 -11.41
CA PHE A 190 7.21 -6.72 -10.45
C PHE A 190 8.50 -7.22 -9.81
N ILE A 191 8.96 -8.42 -10.14
CA ILE A 191 10.19 -9.01 -9.62
C ILE A 191 11.32 -8.69 -10.59
N ASP A 192 12.31 -7.97 -10.11
CA ASP A 192 13.56 -7.74 -10.85
C ASP A 192 14.53 -8.89 -10.57
N MET A 193 14.56 -9.87 -11.46
CA MET A 193 15.42 -11.05 -11.34
C MET A 193 16.92 -10.77 -11.59
N GLU A 194 17.26 -9.59 -12.12
CA GLU A 194 18.68 -9.18 -12.26
C GLU A 194 19.26 -8.71 -10.92
N LYS A 195 18.39 -8.37 -9.96
CA LYS A 195 18.80 -7.92 -8.64
C LYS A 195 19.03 -9.09 -7.69
N GLU A 196 19.99 -8.93 -6.78
CA GLU A 196 20.18 -9.88 -5.68
C GLU A 196 19.20 -9.57 -4.52
N PHE A 197 18.48 -10.59 -4.08
CA PHE A 197 17.55 -10.50 -2.96
C PHE A 197 17.35 -11.84 -2.26
N LEU A 198 16.89 -11.80 -1.01
CA LEU A 198 16.60 -13.00 -0.23
C LEU A 198 15.50 -13.84 -0.90
N GLY A 199 15.73 -15.14 -1.08
CA GLY A 199 14.78 -16.07 -1.69
C GLY A 199 14.83 -16.15 -3.21
N LYS A 200 15.70 -15.38 -3.91
CA LYS A 200 15.87 -15.41 -5.36
C LYS A 200 16.15 -16.82 -5.89
N ASP A 201 17.10 -17.53 -5.30
CA ASP A 201 17.49 -18.89 -5.72
C ASP A 201 16.32 -19.86 -5.64
N PHE A 202 15.48 -19.70 -4.63
CA PHE A 202 14.30 -20.54 -4.48
C PHE A 202 13.26 -20.22 -5.55
N LEU A 203 12.99 -18.95 -5.81
CA LEU A 203 12.06 -18.52 -6.85
C LEU A 203 12.50 -19.02 -8.24
N THR A 204 13.80 -18.99 -8.52
CA THR A 204 14.36 -19.43 -9.79
C THR A 204 14.18 -20.95 -10.01
N LYS A 205 14.25 -21.73 -8.94
CA LYS A 205 14.22 -23.21 -8.99
C LYS A 205 12.84 -23.80 -8.70
N ARG A 206 11.91 -23.02 -8.18
CA ARG A 206 10.58 -23.49 -7.75
C ARG A 206 9.68 -23.74 -8.94
N PHE A 207 9.09 -24.94 -8.99
CA PHE A 207 7.95 -25.20 -9.86
C PHE A 207 6.70 -24.50 -9.28
N VAL A 208 6.09 -23.62 -10.08
CA VAL A 208 4.85 -22.93 -9.71
C VAL A 208 3.69 -23.93 -9.73
N LYS A 209 3.12 -24.21 -8.57
CA LYS A 209 2.04 -25.21 -8.41
C LYS A 209 0.64 -24.61 -8.56
N SER A 210 0.49 -23.35 -8.24
CA SER A 210 -0.79 -22.64 -8.23
C SER A 210 -0.62 -21.23 -8.74
N LYS A 211 -1.70 -20.62 -9.17
CA LYS A 211 -1.72 -19.20 -9.60
C LYS A 211 -2.97 -18.53 -9.04
N CYS A 212 -2.78 -17.39 -8.41
CA CYS A 212 -3.88 -16.54 -7.99
C CYS A 212 -4.51 -15.87 -9.20
N VAL A 213 -5.82 -16.06 -9.35
CA VAL A 213 -6.62 -15.47 -10.43
C VAL A 213 -7.79 -14.69 -9.85
N THR A 214 -8.28 -13.72 -10.60
CA THR A 214 -9.51 -12.99 -10.25
C THR A 214 -10.68 -13.66 -10.96
N LEU A 215 -11.71 -13.98 -10.18
CA LEU A 215 -12.94 -14.57 -10.69
C LEU A 215 -14.05 -13.51 -10.66
N LEU A 216 -14.86 -13.49 -11.70
CA LEU A 216 -16.14 -12.81 -11.69
C LEU A 216 -17.18 -13.81 -11.21
N ILE A 217 -18.00 -13.39 -10.23
CA ILE A 217 -19.07 -14.22 -9.70
C ILE A 217 -20.35 -13.79 -10.40
N ASP A 218 -21.02 -14.74 -11.02
CA ASP A 218 -22.34 -14.59 -11.62
C ASP A 218 -23.37 -15.24 -10.70
N GLY A 219 -24.30 -14.45 -10.18
CA GLY A 219 -25.27 -14.92 -9.21
C GLY A 219 -26.19 -13.80 -8.70
N PRO A 220 -27.02 -14.07 -7.70
CA PRO A 220 -27.89 -13.08 -7.08
C PRO A 220 -27.09 -11.85 -6.59
N GLU A 221 -27.72 -10.67 -6.61
CA GLU A 221 -27.09 -9.41 -6.19
C GLU A 221 -26.61 -9.41 -4.72
N ASP A 222 -27.19 -10.25 -3.88
CA ASP A 222 -26.86 -10.41 -2.46
C ASP A 222 -25.80 -11.51 -2.22
N LEU A 223 -25.26 -12.12 -3.28
CA LEU A 223 -24.18 -13.10 -3.17
C LEU A 223 -22.89 -12.43 -2.72
N ASP A 224 -22.52 -12.67 -1.49
CA ASP A 224 -21.35 -12.04 -0.84
C ASP A 224 -20.40 -13.10 -0.29
N PRO A 225 -19.42 -13.56 -1.09
CA PRO A 225 -18.46 -14.57 -0.64
C PRO A 225 -17.59 -14.00 0.48
N TRP A 226 -17.42 -14.77 1.53
CA TRP A 226 -16.63 -14.39 2.72
C TRP A 226 -15.14 -14.67 2.54
N GLY A 227 -14.81 -15.48 1.54
CA GLY A 227 -13.46 -15.96 1.27
C GLY A 227 -13.23 -17.37 1.86
N ARG A 228 -12.38 -18.13 1.21
CA ARG A 228 -12.04 -19.54 1.49
C ARG A 228 -13.13 -20.53 1.10
N GLU A 229 -14.10 -20.11 0.32
CA GLU A 229 -15.02 -21.04 -0.36
C GLU A 229 -14.23 -21.91 -1.34
N ALA A 230 -14.57 -23.21 -1.35
CA ALA A 230 -13.93 -24.14 -2.26
C ALA A 230 -14.39 -23.89 -3.71
N ILE A 231 -13.45 -23.84 -4.63
CA ILE A 231 -13.71 -23.65 -6.06
C ILE A 231 -13.61 -24.99 -6.76
N TYR A 232 -14.61 -25.31 -7.56
CA TYR A 232 -14.71 -26.57 -8.30
C TYR A 232 -14.82 -26.32 -9.80
N VAL A 233 -14.22 -27.20 -10.59
CA VAL A 233 -14.41 -27.34 -12.03
C VAL A 233 -14.71 -28.75 -12.32
N ASN A 234 -15.89 -29.03 -12.90
CA ASN A 234 -16.35 -30.43 -13.21
C ASN A 234 -16.19 -31.36 -12.00
N GLU A 235 -16.71 -30.96 -10.84
CA GLU A 235 -16.65 -31.70 -9.57
C GLU A 235 -15.25 -31.88 -8.96
N HIS A 236 -14.22 -31.39 -9.61
CA HIS A 236 -12.86 -31.39 -9.07
C HIS A 236 -12.56 -30.07 -8.34
N LYS A 237 -12.14 -30.18 -7.08
CA LYS A 237 -11.67 -29.04 -6.31
C LYS A 237 -10.36 -28.52 -6.90
N ILE A 238 -10.34 -27.22 -7.27
CA ILE A 238 -9.18 -26.55 -7.86
C ILE A 238 -8.65 -25.39 -7.02
N GLY A 239 -9.45 -24.89 -6.08
CA GLY A 239 -9.11 -23.80 -5.18
C GLY A 239 -9.84 -23.87 -3.84
#